data_630f695c67f5024878f141f10833f82b
#
_entry.id   630f695c67f5024878f141f10833f82b
#
_cell.length_a   1.000
_cell.length_b   1.000
_cell.length_c   1.000
_cell.angle_alpha   90.00
_cell.angle_beta   90.00
_cell.angle_gamma   90.00
#
_symmetry.space_group_name_H-M   'P 1'
#
loop_
_entity.id
_entity.type
_entity.pdbx_description
1 polymer ?
#
loop_
_entity_poly.entity_id
_entity_poly.type
_entity_poly.pdbx_seq_one_letter_code
_entity_poly.pdbx_strand_id
1 'polypeptide(L)'
;MKTYEPLTLGLTAEAPKSTAPGMEIIHESDDARLVVFRLEPGQKLTEHTSPSTVVLTVLQGTGIIDSAAGERSMSAGELVVFEPRELHGLHATEERFVVLATLAPRPATR
;
A
#
# COMPACT_ATOMS: atom_id res chain seq x y z
N MET A 1 9.07 21.21 -7.86
CA MET A 1 9.43 20.06 -7.00
C MET A 1 8.42 20.00 -5.87
N LYS A 2 7.98 18.79 -5.53
CA LYS A 2 7.06 18.56 -4.41
C LYS A 2 7.69 17.55 -3.48
N THR A 3 7.56 17.78 -2.18
CA THR A 3 8.09 16.89 -1.17
C THR A 3 6.99 16.44 -0.24
N TYR A 4 7.08 15.19 0.23
CA TYR A 4 6.05 14.61 1.09
C TYR A 4 6.73 13.79 2.19
N GLU A 5 6.00 13.60 3.28
CA GLU A 5 6.41 12.70 4.36
C GLU A 5 5.38 11.58 4.42
N PRO A 6 5.59 10.50 3.65
CA PRO A 6 4.55 9.48 3.49
C PRO A 6 4.12 8.81 4.79
N LEU A 7 5.05 8.58 5.71
CA LEU A 7 4.68 7.96 6.99
C LEU A 7 3.76 8.87 7.77
N THR A 8 4.10 10.15 7.88
CA THR A 8 3.27 11.13 8.59
C THR A 8 1.87 11.18 7.98
N LEU A 9 1.80 11.23 6.65
CA LEU A 9 0.51 11.26 5.96
C LEU A 9 -0.28 9.98 6.21
N GLY A 10 0.39 8.83 6.24
CA GLY A 10 -0.27 7.56 6.53
C GLY A 10 -0.83 7.51 7.94
N LEU A 11 -0.07 8.02 8.91
CA LEU A 11 -0.50 7.98 10.30
C LEU A 11 -1.74 8.84 10.57
N THR A 12 -1.97 9.87 9.75
CA THR A 12 -3.13 10.75 9.90
C THR A 12 -4.19 10.52 8.82
N ALA A 13 -3.99 9.56 7.93
CA ALA A 13 -4.94 9.30 6.85
C ALA A 13 -6.27 8.82 7.40
N GLU A 14 -7.35 9.29 6.78
CA GLU A 14 -8.69 8.92 7.21
C GLU A 14 -9.08 7.58 6.63
N ALA A 15 -9.89 6.85 7.37
CA ALA A 15 -10.47 5.59 6.93
C ALA A 15 -11.95 5.82 6.63
N PRO A 16 -12.52 5.13 5.62
CA PRO A 16 -13.95 5.28 5.32
C PRO A 16 -14.84 4.80 6.47
N LYS A 17 -14.30 3.94 7.33
CA LYS A 17 -14.97 3.51 8.55
C LYS A 17 -13.91 2.97 9.49
N SER A 18 -14.26 2.82 10.77
CA SER A 18 -13.29 2.46 11.81
C SER A 18 -12.66 1.10 11.60
N THR A 19 -13.30 0.21 10.86
CA THR A 19 -12.79 -1.15 10.60
C THR A 19 -11.98 -1.25 9.33
N ALA A 20 -11.86 -0.18 8.56
CA ALA A 20 -11.15 -0.17 7.29
C ALA A 20 -9.79 0.50 7.44
N PRO A 21 -8.82 0.16 6.58
CA PRO A 21 -7.54 0.85 6.59
C PRO A 21 -7.69 2.34 6.28
N GLY A 22 -6.81 3.14 6.86
CA GLY A 22 -6.66 4.54 6.47
C GLY A 22 -5.95 4.60 5.13
N MET A 23 -6.31 5.59 4.31
CA MET A 23 -5.75 5.72 2.97
C MET A 23 -5.69 7.17 2.57
N GLU A 24 -4.59 7.55 1.91
CA GLU A 24 -4.49 8.87 1.32
C GLU A 24 -3.72 8.80 0.02
N ILE A 25 -4.29 9.41 -1.03
CA ILE A 25 -3.57 9.59 -2.29
C ILE A 25 -2.67 10.79 -2.10
N ILE A 26 -1.35 10.54 -2.07
CA ILE A 26 -0.37 11.58 -1.80
C ILE A 26 -0.12 12.44 -3.03
N HIS A 27 -0.01 11.78 -4.17
CA HIS A 27 0.33 12.45 -5.41
C HIS A 27 -0.21 11.66 -6.58
N GLU A 28 -0.62 12.37 -7.64
CA GLU A 28 -1.13 11.70 -8.83
C GLU A 28 -0.77 12.51 -10.07
N SER A 29 -0.25 11.83 -11.07
CA SER A 29 0.00 12.38 -12.40
C SER A 29 -0.36 11.31 -13.40
N ASP A 30 -0.19 11.59 -14.69
CA ASP A 30 -0.45 10.56 -15.71
C ASP A 30 0.49 9.37 -15.58
N ASP A 31 1.69 9.60 -15.04
CA ASP A 31 2.72 8.58 -15.00
C ASP A 31 2.74 7.77 -13.72
N ALA A 32 2.13 8.27 -12.64
CA ALA A 32 2.22 7.57 -11.37
C ALA A 32 1.12 8.01 -10.41
N ARG A 33 0.78 7.10 -9.50
CA ARG A 33 -0.05 7.39 -8.34
C ARG A 33 0.69 6.90 -7.11
N LEU A 34 0.76 7.75 -6.09
CA LEU A 34 1.35 7.42 -4.79
C LEU A 34 0.24 7.41 -3.76
N VAL A 35 0.06 6.26 -3.10
CA VAL A 35 -1.00 6.08 -2.10
C VAL A 35 -0.37 5.51 -0.85
N VAL A 36 -0.68 6.08 0.30
CA VAL A 36 -0.23 5.48 1.56
C VAL A 36 -1.42 4.85 2.27
N PHE A 37 -1.19 3.66 2.84
CA PHE A 37 -2.18 2.89 3.57
C PHE A 37 -1.69 2.69 4.99
N ARG A 38 -2.61 2.81 5.96
CA ARG A 38 -2.35 2.46 7.35
C ARG A 38 -3.31 1.35 7.75
N LEU A 39 -2.76 0.19 8.03
CA LEU A 39 -3.53 -0.96 8.48
C LEU A 39 -3.30 -1.14 9.98
N GLU A 40 -4.38 -1.16 10.74
CA GLU A 40 -4.31 -1.51 12.16
C GLU A 40 -4.33 -3.02 12.28
N PRO A 41 -3.94 -3.57 13.44
CA PRO A 41 -3.90 -5.03 13.60
C PRO A 41 -5.19 -5.70 13.12
N GLY A 42 -5.03 -6.74 12.29
CA GLY A 42 -6.16 -7.50 11.76
C GLY A 42 -6.80 -6.94 10.51
N GLN A 43 -6.45 -5.73 10.11
CA GLN A 43 -7.01 -5.14 8.88
C GLN A 43 -6.26 -5.62 7.65
N LYS A 44 -6.92 -5.59 6.52
CA LYS A 44 -6.31 -6.05 5.27
C LYS A 44 -6.83 -5.27 4.07
N LEU A 45 -6.02 -5.28 3.02
CA LEU A 45 -6.44 -4.92 1.67
C LEU A 45 -6.53 -6.22 0.90
N THR A 46 -7.75 -6.53 0.43
CA THR A 46 -8.04 -7.79 -0.24
C THR A 46 -7.22 -7.93 -1.52
N GLU A 47 -6.82 -9.16 -1.82
CA GLU A 47 -6.05 -9.44 -3.03
C GLU A 47 -6.80 -8.96 -4.27
N HIS A 48 -6.04 -8.33 -5.17
CA HIS A 48 -6.57 -7.79 -6.42
C HIS A 48 -5.42 -7.64 -7.41
N THR A 49 -5.75 -7.25 -8.63
CA THR A 49 -4.76 -7.01 -9.66
C THR A 49 -4.84 -5.56 -10.11
N SER A 50 -3.77 -5.10 -10.75
CA SER A 50 -3.70 -3.75 -11.29
C SER A 50 -3.05 -3.82 -12.67
N PRO A 51 -3.45 -2.96 -13.62
CA PRO A 51 -2.76 -2.89 -14.90
C PRO A 51 -1.40 -2.22 -14.80
N SER A 52 -1.06 -1.65 -13.65
CA SER A 52 0.20 -0.94 -13.43
C SER A 52 1.24 -1.85 -12.80
N THR A 53 2.51 -1.46 -12.93
CA THR A 53 3.53 -1.97 -12.00
C THR A 53 3.20 -1.39 -10.64
N VAL A 54 3.22 -2.22 -9.61
CA VAL A 54 2.91 -1.80 -8.25
C VAL A 54 4.13 -2.04 -7.36
N VAL A 55 4.60 -0.99 -6.71
CA VAL A 55 5.70 -1.10 -5.74
C VAL A 55 5.10 -0.83 -4.37
N LEU A 56 5.23 -1.81 -3.47
CA LEU A 56 4.79 -1.65 -2.08
C LEU A 56 6.04 -1.47 -1.22
N THR A 57 6.15 -0.31 -0.59
CA THR A 57 7.29 0.02 0.28
C THR A 57 6.79 0.10 1.70
N VAL A 58 7.36 -0.71 2.59
CA VAL A 58 6.93 -0.72 4.00
C VAL A 58 7.60 0.45 4.72
N LEU A 59 6.78 1.29 5.33
CA LEU A 59 7.24 2.48 6.04
C LEU A 59 7.29 2.28 7.55
N GLN A 60 6.41 1.43 8.09
CA GLN A 60 6.37 1.19 9.54
C GLN A 60 5.79 -0.18 9.80
N GLY A 61 6.35 -0.87 10.78
CA GLY A 61 5.82 -2.14 11.27
C GLY A 61 6.22 -3.32 10.43
N THR A 62 5.68 -4.47 10.80
CA THR A 62 5.86 -5.73 10.08
C THR A 62 4.47 -6.27 9.77
N GLY A 63 4.27 -6.67 8.54
CA GLY A 63 2.99 -7.23 8.09
C GLY A 63 3.22 -8.27 7.02
N ILE A 64 2.12 -8.69 6.40
CA ILE A 64 2.17 -9.77 5.40
C ILE A 64 1.79 -9.19 4.04
N ILE A 65 2.58 -9.53 3.03
CA ILE A 65 2.25 -9.26 1.64
C ILE A 65 1.73 -10.56 1.04
N ASP A 66 0.55 -10.49 0.43
CA ASP A 66 -0.10 -11.65 -0.18
C ASP A 66 0.14 -11.62 -1.69
N SER A 67 0.48 -12.78 -2.25
CA SER A 67 0.73 -12.90 -3.68
C SER A 67 0.28 -14.27 -4.16
N ALA A 68 0.33 -14.48 -5.48
CA ALA A 68 0.03 -15.79 -6.06
C ALA A 68 1.02 -16.84 -5.59
N ALA A 69 2.23 -16.44 -5.18
CA ALA A 69 3.25 -17.36 -4.68
C ALA A 69 3.11 -17.63 -3.19
N GLY A 70 2.11 -17.02 -2.52
CA GLY A 70 1.89 -17.20 -1.10
C GLY A 70 2.17 -15.92 -0.33
N GLU A 71 2.28 -16.07 0.98
CA GLU A 71 2.47 -14.94 1.89
C GLU A 71 3.95 -14.70 2.17
N ARG A 72 4.29 -13.43 2.37
CA ARG A 72 5.64 -13.06 2.76
C ARG A 72 5.59 -11.97 3.82
N SER A 73 6.30 -12.19 4.92
CA SER A 73 6.44 -11.17 5.97
C SER A 73 7.42 -10.10 5.52
N MET A 74 7.05 -8.84 5.70
CA MET A 74 7.90 -7.71 5.32
C MET A 74 7.86 -6.64 6.38
N SER A 75 8.99 -5.98 6.56
CA SER A 75 9.19 -4.98 7.62
C SER A 75 9.62 -3.65 7.02
N ALA A 76 9.57 -2.61 7.85
CA ALA A 76 9.94 -1.25 7.45
C ALA A 76 11.32 -1.24 6.77
N GLY A 77 11.40 -0.53 5.64
CA GLY A 77 12.61 -0.44 4.85
C GLY A 77 12.65 -1.42 3.69
N GLU A 78 11.76 -2.40 3.65
CA GLU A 78 11.71 -3.36 2.55
C GLU A 78 10.65 -2.95 1.53
N LEU A 79 10.85 -3.36 0.29
CA LEU A 79 9.84 -3.15 -0.74
C LEU A 79 9.69 -4.41 -1.60
N VAL A 80 8.54 -4.51 -2.25
CA VAL A 80 8.25 -5.57 -3.22
C VAL A 80 7.68 -4.93 -4.47
N VAL A 81 8.00 -5.53 -5.62
CA VAL A 81 7.51 -5.06 -6.92
C VAL A 81 6.62 -6.13 -7.51
N PHE A 82 5.41 -5.72 -7.92
CA PHE A 82 4.49 -6.57 -8.66
C PHE A 82 4.41 -6.08 -10.10
N GLU A 83 4.57 -7.01 -11.03
CA GLU A 83 4.39 -6.71 -12.44
C GLU A 83 2.90 -6.48 -12.72
N PRO A 84 2.57 -5.83 -13.85
CA PRO A 84 1.16 -5.66 -14.21
C PRO A 84 0.40 -6.99 -14.16
N ARG A 85 -0.77 -6.95 -13.56
CA ARG A 85 -1.72 -8.07 -13.44
C ARG A 85 -1.32 -9.17 -12.48
N GLU A 86 -0.23 -9.00 -11.73
CA GLU A 86 0.07 -9.92 -10.65
C GLU A 86 -0.88 -9.70 -9.49
N LEU A 87 -1.38 -10.78 -8.92
CA LEU A 87 -2.24 -10.72 -7.76
C LEU A 87 -1.45 -10.27 -6.55
N HIS A 88 -1.99 -9.30 -5.81
CA HIS A 88 -1.33 -8.81 -4.61
C HIS A 88 -2.34 -8.29 -3.60
N GLY A 89 -1.99 -8.40 -2.33
CA GLY A 89 -2.73 -7.87 -1.22
C GLY A 89 -1.81 -7.70 -0.04
N LEU A 90 -2.33 -7.21 1.07
CA LEU A 90 -1.54 -7.07 2.28
C LEU A 90 -2.45 -7.08 3.49
N HIS A 91 -1.90 -7.51 4.63
CA HIS A 91 -2.64 -7.45 5.88
C HIS A 91 -1.70 -7.22 7.05
N ALA A 92 -2.25 -6.54 8.06
CA ALA A 92 -1.55 -6.34 9.32
C ALA A 92 -1.83 -7.53 10.22
N THR A 93 -0.84 -7.91 11.02
CA THR A 93 -0.99 -9.00 11.98
C THR A 93 -1.17 -8.43 13.38
N GLU A 94 -0.08 -8.28 14.13
CA GLU A 94 -0.17 -7.88 15.54
C GLU A 94 0.15 -6.41 15.77
N GLU A 95 0.65 -5.72 14.75
CA GLU A 95 1.01 -4.31 14.90
C GLU A 95 0.56 -3.52 13.68
N ARG A 96 0.55 -2.20 13.86
CA ARG A 96 0.22 -1.28 12.77
C ARG A 96 1.21 -1.47 11.62
N PHE A 97 0.69 -1.43 10.42
CA PHE A 97 1.46 -1.68 9.19
C PHE A 97 1.18 -0.54 8.22
N VAL A 98 2.20 0.27 7.94
CA VAL A 98 2.04 1.42 7.04
C VAL A 98 2.85 1.18 5.79
N VAL A 99 2.19 1.28 4.64
CA VAL A 99 2.77 0.91 3.35
C VAL A 99 2.48 1.99 2.33
N LEU A 100 3.51 2.35 1.57
CA LEU A 100 3.38 3.25 0.43
C LEU A 100 3.27 2.42 -0.83
N ALA A 101 2.19 2.64 -1.59
CA ALA A 101 2.00 2.00 -2.88
C ALA A 101 2.31 3.00 -3.98
N THR A 102 3.19 2.62 -4.89
CA THR A 102 3.50 3.39 -6.09
C THR A 102 2.97 2.61 -7.28
N LEU A 103 2.07 3.22 -8.05
CA LEU A 103 1.48 2.61 -9.23
C LEU A 103 1.93 3.38 -10.46
N ALA A 104 2.56 2.70 -11.40
CA ALA A 104 3.12 3.31 -12.61
C ALA A 104 2.88 2.42 -13.82
N PRO A 105 2.24 2.95 -14.88
CA PRO A 105 1.61 4.26 -14.95
C PRO A 105 0.40 4.33 -14.04
N ARG A 106 -0.15 5.54 -13.87
CA ARG A 106 -1.37 5.69 -13.10
C ARG A 106 -2.47 4.83 -13.71
N PRO A 107 -3.13 3.97 -12.91
CA PRO A 107 -4.20 3.15 -13.46
C PRO A 107 -5.38 4.02 -13.86
N ALA A 108 -6.09 3.59 -14.90
CA ALA A 108 -7.29 4.29 -15.33
C ALA A 108 -8.29 4.27 -14.18
N THR A 109 -8.98 5.40 -13.98
CA THR A 109 -9.95 5.53 -12.92
C THR A 109 -11.36 5.43 -13.46
N ARG A 110 -12.19 4.79 -12.71
CA ARG A 110 -13.59 4.74 -13.09
C ARG A 110 -14.47 4.77 -11.91
#